data_c476adda28300ce3042b94ee45c41b55
#
_entry.id   c476adda28300ce3042b94ee45c41b55
#
_cell.length_a   1.000
_cell.length_b   1.000
_cell.length_c   1.000
_cell.angle_alpha   90.00
_cell.angle_beta   90.00
_cell.angle_gamma   90.00
#
_symmetry.space_group_name_H-M   'P 1'
#
loop_
_entity.id
_entity.type
_entity.pdbx_description
1 polymer ?
#
loop_
_entity_poly.entity_id
_entity_poly.type
_entity_poly.pdbx_seq_one_letter_code
_entity_poly.pdbx_strand_id
1 'polypeptide(L)'
;MSTKTKPQKPNIIKPLLGSVREYKKPSVITPIFMAVEAFCECLIPWFAGRLITTIQANGDKLMQSIFMYGGILLALAICSLLSGVLAGRFAATASCGFAKNLRHDLFYKVQKFSFANVDKFSSSSLVTRLTTDVTNVQQSYQMCLRIAIRVPLQFLFAIIMSFLTNPKLAWIFVAIIPFLAGALILIMRVAMPFFRRIFKKYDALNNSVQENVGGIRVVKSFVREEYEKEKFDKAAREVRDDFTKAEKIIAFNNPIMTLAINVAAVLISVLSAYAIIDADFWAAFDGYKIGSFTTDGFGIGQLSTLISYGIQMLSCLMMFSMIFVMLSMSLESARRISEVLVTESDLASPENGVKEVKDGSICFKNVNFKYSAAANKYALSDIDLEIKSGETVGILGGTGSSKTTLIQLIPRLYDATDGEVLVGGENVKNYDLDTLRKEVAVVLQKNVLFSGTIKENLRWGDENATDEELERVCKLAQADEFIRSFPDGYDTYIEQGGTNVSGGQKQRLCIARALLRKPKILILDDSTSAVDTKTDALIRHAFAEEIPNTTKIIIAQRVSSVEHADKILILDGGKIIANGNHETLMKTSEIYRETYEAQTKGKTSQQSEGGEA
;
A
#
# COMPACT_ATOMS: atom_id res chain seq x y z
N MET A 1 25.93 -27.19 14.64
CA MET A 1 26.32 -25.78 14.49
C MET A 1 25.61 -25.23 13.26
N SER A 2 24.45 -24.63 13.45
CA SER A 2 23.69 -24.01 12.36
C SER A 2 24.09 -22.55 12.29
N THR A 3 24.78 -22.17 11.21
CA THR A 3 25.17 -20.80 10.90
C THR A 3 23.90 -19.99 10.63
N LYS A 4 23.47 -19.21 11.62
CA LYS A 4 22.45 -18.17 11.44
C LYS A 4 23.01 -17.13 10.46
N THR A 5 22.73 -17.29 9.18
CA THR A 5 22.91 -16.23 8.18
C THR A 5 22.05 -15.03 8.61
N LYS A 6 22.71 -13.91 8.94
CA LYS A 6 22.02 -12.63 9.16
C LYS A 6 21.14 -12.35 7.93
N PRO A 7 19.87 -11.99 8.10
CA PRO A 7 19.02 -11.63 6.96
C PRO A 7 19.68 -10.45 6.24
N GLN A 8 20.11 -10.66 5.00
CA GLN A 8 20.53 -9.58 4.11
C GLN A 8 19.37 -8.59 4.04
N LYS A 9 19.61 -7.32 4.36
CA LYS A 9 18.62 -6.27 4.18
C LYS A 9 18.22 -6.29 2.70
N PRO A 10 16.94 -6.55 2.37
CA PRO A 10 16.51 -6.62 0.98
C PRO A 10 16.86 -5.30 0.29
N ASN A 11 17.40 -5.40 -0.90
CA ASN A 11 17.73 -4.22 -1.71
C ASN A 11 16.40 -3.56 -2.14
N ILE A 12 15.99 -2.49 -1.45
CA ILE A 12 14.70 -1.83 -1.62
C ILE A 12 14.58 -1.22 -3.02
N ILE A 13 15.67 -0.73 -3.58
CA ILE A 13 15.69 0.07 -4.82
C ILE A 13 15.56 -0.81 -6.07
N LYS A 14 16.17 -1.98 -6.09
CA LYS A 14 16.22 -2.84 -7.28
C LYS A 14 14.83 -3.29 -7.78
N PRO A 15 13.88 -3.74 -6.92
CA PRO A 15 12.53 -4.09 -7.37
C PRO A 15 11.77 -2.89 -7.93
N LEU A 16 11.94 -1.70 -7.34
CA LEU A 16 11.27 -0.48 -7.78
C LEU A 16 11.78 -0.01 -9.14
N LEU A 17 13.10 -0.02 -9.37
CA LEU A 17 13.68 0.38 -10.66
C LEU A 17 13.24 -0.52 -11.82
N GLY A 18 12.85 -1.77 -11.54
CA GLY A 18 12.26 -2.67 -12.52
C GLY A 18 10.98 -2.12 -13.17
N SER A 19 10.20 -1.31 -12.45
CA SER A 19 8.95 -0.72 -12.94
C SER A 19 9.13 0.54 -13.82
N VAL A 20 10.38 1.02 -14.04
CA VAL A 20 10.64 2.16 -14.93
C VAL A 20 10.39 1.83 -16.41
N ARG A 21 10.72 0.62 -16.86
CA ARG A 21 10.44 0.03 -18.19
C ARG A 21 10.61 1.02 -19.36
N GLU A 22 9.53 1.34 -20.07
CA GLU A 22 9.50 2.24 -21.24
C GLU A 22 9.83 3.70 -20.93
N TYR A 23 9.76 4.09 -19.65
CA TYR A 23 10.03 5.47 -19.21
C TYR A 23 11.51 5.77 -18.91
N LYS A 24 12.44 4.86 -19.29
CA LYS A 24 13.89 5.06 -19.13
C LYS A 24 14.37 6.31 -19.90
N LYS A 25 13.88 6.51 -21.13
CA LYS A 25 14.27 7.68 -21.95
C LYS A 25 13.93 9.01 -21.27
N PRO A 26 12.67 9.30 -20.89
CA PRO A 26 12.33 10.51 -20.13
C PRO A 26 13.11 10.65 -18.82
N SER A 27 13.40 9.54 -18.12
CA SER A 27 14.14 9.54 -16.87
C SER A 27 15.61 9.96 -17.03
N VAL A 28 16.23 9.68 -18.19
CA VAL A 28 17.61 10.11 -18.50
C VAL A 28 17.66 11.50 -19.09
N ILE A 29 16.66 11.88 -19.89
CA ILE A 29 16.58 13.20 -20.54
C ILE A 29 16.36 14.31 -19.50
N THR A 30 15.55 14.08 -18.48
CA THR A 30 15.27 15.06 -17.41
C THR A 30 16.53 15.59 -16.73
N PRO A 31 17.45 14.76 -16.20
CA PRO A 31 18.73 15.18 -15.66
C PRO A 31 19.58 16.03 -16.59
N ILE A 32 19.56 15.73 -17.89
CA ILE A 32 20.33 16.47 -18.89
C ILE A 32 19.83 17.91 -19.00
N PHE A 33 18.51 18.09 -19.13
CA PHE A 33 17.93 19.43 -19.18
C PHE A 33 18.09 20.18 -17.85
N MET A 34 18.03 19.48 -16.70
CA MET A 34 18.31 20.08 -15.39
C MET A 34 19.78 20.56 -15.28
N ALA A 35 20.73 19.82 -15.86
CA ALA A 35 22.13 20.23 -15.90
C ALA A 35 22.33 21.47 -16.79
N VAL A 36 21.68 21.51 -17.95
CA VAL A 36 21.71 22.68 -18.85
C VAL A 36 21.10 23.92 -18.17
N GLU A 37 19.93 23.75 -17.51
CA GLU A 37 19.29 24.82 -16.75
C GLU A 37 20.23 25.37 -15.66
N ALA A 38 20.79 24.48 -14.81
CA ALA A 38 21.74 24.86 -13.76
C ALA A 38 22.97 25.58 -14.31
N PHE A 39 23.50 25.14 -15.43
CA PHE A 39 24.63 25.78 -16.11
C PHE A 39 24.28 27.17 -16.62
N CYS A 40 23.15 27.34 -17.33
CA CYS A 40 22.67 28.64 -17.79
C CYS A 40 22.45 29.62 -16.63
N GLU A 41 21.82 29.17 -15.53
CA GLU A 41 21.61 29.99 -14.33
C GLU A 41 22.91 30.43 -13.66
N CYS A 42 23.96 29.63 -13.70
CA CYS A 42 25.26 30.00 -13.17
C CYS A 42 26.04 30.97 -14.08
N LEU A 43 25.73 31.01 -15.39
CA LEU A 43 26.34 31.98 -16.32
C LEU A 43 25.70 33.38 -16.23
N ILE A 44 24.45 33.49 -15.84
CA ILE A 44 23.72 34.77 -15.73
C ILE A 44 24.45 35.79 -14.83
N PRO A 45 24.84 35.47 -13.57
CA PRO A 45 25.57 36.41 -12.71
C PRO A 45 26.91 36.85 -13.32
N TRP A 46 27.60 35.94 -14.01
CA TRP A 46 28.88 36.21 -14.62
C TRP A 46 28.78 37.25 -15.75
N PHE A 47 27.85 37.08 -16.67
CA PHE A 47 27.60 38.04 -17.76
C PHE A 47 27.00 39.34 -17.23
N ALA A 48 26.14 39.30 -16.19
CA ALA A 48 25.63 40.49 -15.51
C ALA A 48 26.77 41.32 -14.89
N GLY A 49 27.70 40.66 -14.22
CA GLY A 49 28.89 41.33 -13.68
C GLY A 49 29.77 41.96 -14.78
N ARG A 50 29.96 41.27 -15.91
CA ARG A 50 30.65 41.82 -17.07
C ARG A 50 29.96 43.03 -17.63
N LEU A 51 28.64 43.01 -17.74
CA LEU A 51 27.83 44.15 -18.16
C LEU A 51 28.04 45.38 -17.24
N ILE A 52 27.96 45.16 -15.92
CA ILE A 52 28.17 46.22 -14.91
C ILE A 52 29.59 46.83 -15.07
N THR A 53 30.61 46.00 -15.19
CA THR A 53 32.01 46.48 -15.37
C THR A 53 32.13 47.27 -16.64
N THR A 54 31.48 46.87 -17.74
CA THR A 54 31.55 47.58 -19.01
C THR A 54 30.80 48.93 -18.96
N ILE A 55 29.69 49.02 -18.24
CA ILE A 55 28.97 50.29 -18.01
C ILE A 55 29.86 51.26 -17.21
N GLN A 56 30.58 50.79 -16.21
CA GLN A 56 31.51 51.63 -15.42
C GLN A 56 32.69 52.15 -16.24
N ALA A 57 33.21 51.37 -17.16
CA ALA A 57 34.37 51.76 -18.00
C ALA A 57 34.02 52.88 -18.97
N ASN A 58 32.73 53.18 -19.22
CA ASN A 58 32.21 54.31 -20.04
C ASN A 58 32.98 54.54 -21.36
N GLY A 59 33.29 53.47 -22.11
CA GLY A 59 34.04 53.54 -23.36
C GLY A 59 33.18 53.90 -24.57
N ASP A 60 33.82 54.32 -25.68
CA ASP A 60 33.18 54.76 -26.93
C ASP A 60 32.16 53.77 -27.55
N LYS A 61 32.25 52.49 -27.18
CA LYS A 61 31.35 51.40 -27.64
C LYS A 61 30.33 50.93 -26.58
N LEU A 62 30.08 51.77 -25.58
CA LEU A 62 29.21 51.40 -24.43
C LEU A 62 27.86 50.80 -24.86
N MET A 63 27.13 51.52 -25.75
CA MET A 63 25.81 51.08 -26.17
C MET A 63 25.83 49.73 -26.91
N GLN A 64 26.84 49.49 -27.75
CA GLN A 64 27.01 48.22 -28.46
C GLN A 64 27.26 47.07 -27.48
N SER A 65 28.09 47.30 -26.46
CA SER A 65 28.37 46.29 -25.41
C SER A 65 27.16 46.00 -24.53
N ILE A 66 26.34 47.02 -24.19
CA ILE A 66 25.07 46.84 -23.48
C ILE A 66 24.12 45.94 -24.26
N PHE A 67 23.92 46.23 -25.54
CA PHE A 67 23.06 45.39 -26.39
C PHE A 67 23.60 43.96 -26.54
N MET A 68 24.91 43.80 -26.66
CA MET A 68 25.54 42.46 -26.74
C MET A 68 25.33 41.66 -25.48
N TYR A 69 25.71 42.18 -24.28
CA TYR A 69 25.54 41.48 -23.03
C TYR A 69 24.06 41.30 -22.63
N GLY A 70 23.22 42.32 -22.91
CA GLY A 70 21.78 42.22 -22.72
C GLY A 70 21.16 41.11 -23.57
N GLY A 71 21.59 41.01 -24.85
CA GLY A 71 21.18 39.90 -25.73
C GLY A 71 21.62 38.52 -25.23
N ILE A 72 22.86 38.39 -24.73
CA ILE A 72 23.37 37.14 -24.12
C ILE A 72 22.56 36.76 -22.87
N LEU A 73 22.30 37.71 -21.98
CA LEU A 73 21.50 37.47 -20.78
C LEU A 73 20.07 37.03 -21.12
N LEU A 74 19.45 37.67 -22.11
CA LEU A 74 18.13 37.28 -22.60
C LEU A 74 18.14 35.86 -23.21
N ALA A 75 19.16 35.56 -24.02
CA ALA A 75 19.30 34.21 -24.59
C ALA A 75 19.51 33.12 -23.52
N LEU A 76 20.33 33.39 -22.52
CA LEU A 76 20.53 32.49 -21.38
C LEU A 76 19.24 32.29 -20.57
N ALA A 77 18.49 33.37 -20.33
CA ALA A 77 17.21 33.29 -19.62
C ALA A 77 16.19 32.45 -20.40
N ILE A 78 16.10 32.66 -21.73
CA ILE A 78 15.23 31.85 -22.61
C ILE A 78 15.69 30.37 -22.60
N CYS A 79 17.00 30.11 -22.71
CA CYS A 79 17.54 28.76 -22.69
C CYS A 79 17.24 28.05 -21.36
N SER A 80 17.43 28.75 -20.24
CA SER A 80 17.07 28.25 -18.91
C SER A 80 15.60 27.94 -18.80
N LEU A 81 14.71 28.85 -19.24
CA LEU A 81 13.27 28.64 -19.25
C LEU A 81 12.88 27.41 -20.08
N LEU A 82 13.36 27.31 -21.31
CA LEU A 82 13.05 26.18 -22.17
C LEU A 82 13.54 24.85 -21.59
N SER A 83 14.77 24.84 -21.04
CA SER A 83 15.33 23.65 -20.38
C SER A 83 14.50 23.25 -19.18
N GLY A 84 14.09 24.20 -18.34
CA GLY A 84 13.22 23.95 -17.17
C GLY A 84 11.84 23.40 -17.56
N VAL A 85 11.21 23.96 -18.59
CA VAL A 85 9.91 23.47 -19.11
C VAL A 85 10.04 22.05 -19.66
N LEU A 86 11.06 21.78 -20.49
CA LEU A 86 11.30 20.45 -21.05
C LEU A 86 11.61 19.44 -19.96
N ALA A 87 12.49 19.78 -19.01
CA ALA A 87 12.78 18.93 -17.86
C ALA A 87 11.51 18.63 -17.04
N GLY A 88 10.66 19.64 -16.80
CA GLY A 88 9.38 19.47 -16.12
C GLY A 88 8.46 18.49 -16.83
N ARG A 89 8.32 18.64 -18.14
CA ARG A 89 7.49 17.77 -18.99
C ARG A 89 8.00 16.32 -18.96
N PHE A 90 9.29 16.10 -19.17
CA PHE A 90 9.88 14.75 -19.16
C PHE A 90 9.85 14.13 -17.76
N ALA A 91 10.08 14.91 -16.70
CA ALA A 91 9.98 14.43 -15.34
C ALA A 91 8.56 14.00 -14.97
N ALA A 92 7.54 14.77 -15.37
CA ALA A 92 6.15 14.40 -15.17
C ALA A 92 5.80 13.09 -15.90
N THR A 93 6.18 12.99 -17.18
CA THR A 93 5.98 11.76 -17.97
C THR A 93 6.68 10.55 -17.32
N ALA A 94 7.93 10.72 -16.89
CA ALA A 94 8.71 9.65 -16.25
C ALA A 94 8.09 9.21 -14.93
N SER A 95 7.74 10.15 -14.04
CA SER A 95 7.22 9.84 -12.70
C SER A 95 5.81 9.28 -12.74
N CYS A 96 4.91 9.84 -13.55
CA CYS A 96 3.55 9.32 -13.70
C CYS A 96 3.55 7.94 -14.38
N GLY A 97 4.40 7.75 -15.40
CA GLY A 97 4.56 6.46 -16.05
C GLY A 97 5.16 5.39 -15.14
N PHE A 98 6.16 5.74 -14.37
CA PHE A 98 6.71 4.87 -13.32
C PHE A 98 5.64 4.47 -12.30
N ALA A 99 4.84 5.43 -11.81
CA ALA A 99 3.77 5.15 -10.85
C ALA A 99 2.66 4.26 -11.44
N LYS A 100 2.30 4.46 -12.72
CA LYS A 100 1.38 3.57 -13.46
C LYS A 100 1.89 2.13 -13.44
N ASN A 101 3.13 1.93 -13.86
CA ASN A 101 3.74 0.60 -13.91
C ASN A 101 3.85 -0.03 -12.51
N LEU A 102 4.21 0.78 -11.49
CA LEU A 102 4.33 0.31 -10.12
C LEU A 102 2.97 -0.12 -9.53
N ARG A 103 1.88 0.62 -9.81
CA ARG A 103 0.52 0.22 -9.44
C ARG A 103 0.11 -1.07 -10.16
N HIS A 104 0.41 -1.18 -11.43
CA HIS A 104 0.17 -2.38 -12.22
C HIS A 104 0.90 -3.59 -11.59
N ASP A 105 2.22 -3.47 -11.36
CA ASP A 105 3.02 -4.56 -10.82
C ASP A 105 2.55 -5.00 -9.43
N LEU A 106 2.20 -4.04 -8.56
CA LEU A 106 1.64 -4.31 -7.25
C LEU A 106 0.28 -5.01 -7.34
N PHE A 107 -0.63 -4.49 -8.18
CA PHE A 107 -1.97 -5.07 -8.32
C PHE A 107 -1.91 -6.51 -8.83
N TYR A 108 -1.12 -6.75 -9.89
CA TYR A 108 -0.94 -8.10 -10.44
C TYR A 108 -0.24 -9.05 -9.47
N LYS A 109 0.67 -8.53 -8.63
CA LYS A 109 1.32 -9.33 -7.59
C LYS A 109 0.34 -9.72 -6.49
N VAL A 110 -0.50 -8.78 -6.05
CA VAL A 110 -1.54 -9.03 -5.03
C VAL A 110 -2.56 -10.05 -5.54
N GLN A 111 -2.95 -10.03 -6.82
CA GLN A 111 -3.85 -11.04 -7.40
C GLN A 111 -3.29 -12.46 -7.33
N LYS A 112 -1.96 -12.62 -7.28
CA LYS A 112 -1.29 -13.91 -7.16
C LYS A 112 -1.03 -14.35 -5.71
N PHE A 113 -1.41 -13.54 -4.73
CA PHE A 113 -1.19 -13.87 -3.32
C PHE A 113 -2.09 -15.01 -2.86
N SER A 114 -1.54 -15.85 -1.99
CA SER A 114 -2.31 -16.80 -1.20
C SER A 114 -3.11 -16.06 -0.10
N PHE A 115 -4.07 -16.76 0.51
CA PHE A 115 -4.79 -16.23 1.67
C PHE A 115 -3.82 -15.90 2.82
N ALA A 116 -2.81 -16.72 3.06
CA ALA A 116 -1.76 -16.46 4.06
C ALA A 116 -1.00 -15.16 3.80
N ASN A 117 -0.70 -14.84 2.53
CA ASN A 117 -0.08 -13.57 2.17
C ASN A 117 -1.02 -12.39 2.42
N VAL A 118 -2.32 -12.52 2.06
CA VAL A 118 -3.32 -11.46 2.29
C VAL A 118 -3.51 -11.20 3.80
N ASP A 119 -3.58 -12.25 4.60
CA ASP A 119 -3.69 -12.15 6.06
C ASP A 119 -2.46 -11.45 6.67
N LYS A 120 -1.26 -11.77 6.18
CA LYS A 120 0.00 -11.13 6.62
C LYS A 120 0.00 -9.62 6.41
N PHE A 121 -0.50 -9.15 5.26
CA PHE A 121 -0.45 -7.73 4.90
C PHE A 121 -1.67 -6.94 5.32
N SER A 122 -2.82 -7.55 5.56
CA SER A 122 -4.16 -6.98 5.67
C SER A 122 -4.63 -6.22 4.42
N SER A 123 -5.92 -6.26 4.13
CA SER A 123 -6.50 -5.59 2.94
C SER A 123 -6.33 -4.07 2.99
N SER A 124 -6.52 -3.44 4.17
CA SER A 124 -6.36 -1.99 4.35
C SER A 124 -4.93 -1.52 4.09
N SER A 125 -3.93 -2.31 4.55
CA SER A 125 -2.52 -2.02 4.29
C SER A 125 -2.17 -2.14 2.80
N LEU A 126 -2.70 -3.14 2.09
CA LEU A 126 -2.49 -3.31 0.65
C LEU A 126 -3.09 -2.13 -0.14
N VAL A 127 -4.29 -1.65 0.22
CA VAL A 127 -4.89 -0.45 -0.38
C VAL A 127 -4.00 0.76 -0.18
N THR A 128 -3.50 1.01 1.04
CA THR A 128 -2.59 2.13 1.33
C THR A 128 -1.30 2.06 0.50
N ARG A 129 -0.74 0.85 0.30
CA ARG A 129 0.45 0.64 -0.53
C ARG A 129 0.20 0.93 -2.00
N LEU A 130 -0.98 0.55 -2.53
CA LEU A 130 -1.38 0.80 -3.93
C LEU A 130 -1.72 2.28 -4.21
N THR A 131 -2.11 3.04 -3.21
CA THR A 131 -2.55 4.44 -3.34
C THR A 131 -1.48 5.41 -2.81
N THR A 132 -1.45 5.62 -1.50
CA THR A 132 -0.64 6.64 -0.84
C THR A 132 0.85 6.37 -0.98
N ASP A 133 1.31 5.12 -0.74
CA ASP A 133 2.74 4.80 -0.80
C ASP A 133 3.29 4.94 -2.22
N VAL A 134 2.53 4.51 -3.25
CA VAL A 134 2.94 4.71 -4.65
C VAL A 134 3.03 6.19 -4.98
N THR A 135 2.10 7.02 -4.48
CA THR A 135 2.12 8.48 -4.71
C THR A 135 3.35 9.12 -4.05
N ASN A 136 3.70 8.73 -2.82
CA ASN A 136 4.89 9.21 -2.13
C ASN A 136 6.17 8.83 -2.89
N VAL A 137 6.27 7.61 -3.38
CA VAL A 137 7.42 7.14 -4.17
C VAL A 137 7.48 7.83 -5.53
N GLN A 138 6.33 8.08 -6.18
CA GLN A 138 6.23 8.85 -7.42
C GLN A 138 6.78 10.28 -7.25
N GLN A 139 6.36 10.98 -6.21
CA GLN A 139 6.81 12.35 -5.92
C GLN A 139 8.31 12.38 -5.64
N SER A 140 8.81 11.44 -4.86
CA SER A 140 10.24 11.33 -4.58
C SER A 140 11.06 10.98 -5.82
N TYR A 141 10.54 10.12 -6.68
CA TYR A 141 11.19 9.80 -7.96
C TYR A 141 11.28 11.04 -8.85
N GLN A 142 10.19 11.83 -8.96
CA GLN A 142 10.19 13.10 -9.69
C GLN A 142 11.19 14.09 -9.11
N MET A 143 11.25 14.19 -7.78
CA MET A 143 12.20 15.05 -7.08
C MET A 143 13.65 14.63 -7.30
N CYS A 144 13.93 13.31 -7.30
CA CYS A 144 15.26 12.79 -7.61
C CYS A 144 15.70 13.15 -9.04
N LEU A 145 14.79 13.05 -10.01
CA LEU A 145 15.10 13.36 -11.40
C LEU A 145 15.35 14.86 -11.64
N ARG A 146 14.72 15.75 -10.87
CA ARG A 146 14.81 17.20 -11.04
C ARG A 146 15.75 17.84 -10.02
N ILE A 147 15.30 17.89 -8.76
CA ILE A 147 15.92 18.72 -7.73
C ILE A 147 17.18 18.10 -7.19
N ALA A 148 17.19 16.77 -6.93
CA ALA A 148 18.38 16.10 -6.40
C ALA A 148 19.56 16.06 -7.37
N ILE A 149 19.36 16.31 -8.65
CA ILE A 149 20.42 16.43 -9.66
C ILE A 149 20.78 17.90 -9.88
N ARG A 150 19.78 18.79 -10.02
CA ARG A 150 20.01 20.21 -10.23
C ARG A 150 20.80 20.85 -9.09
N VAL A 151 20.40 20.62 -7.84
CA VAL A 151 20.98 21.31 -6.68
C VAL A 151 22.48 21.03 -6.50
N PRO A 152 22.99 19.78 -6.55
CA PRO A 152 24.42 19.53 -6.51
C PRO A 152 25.20 20.13 -7.67
N LEU A 153 24.63 20.09 -8.89
CA LEU A 153 25.29 20.66 -10.08
C LEU A 153 25.37 22.19 -9.99
N GLN A 154 24.27 22.84 -9.59
CA GLN A 154 24.21 24.28 -9.41
C GLN A 154 25.19 24.74 -8.33
N PHE A 155 25.27 24.00 -7.20
CA PHE A 155 26.24 24.25 -6.14
C PHE A 155 27.68 24.14 -6.65
N LEU A 156 27.99 23.06 -7.38
CA LEU A 156 29.31 22.83 -7.95
C LEU A 156 29.70 23.93 -8.96
N PHE A 157 28.78 24.27 -9.88
CA PHE A 157 29.01 25.32 -10.86
C PHE A 157 29.19 26.68 -10.21
N ALA A 158 28.41 27.02 -9.19
CA ALA A 158 28.55 28.27 -8.44
C ALA A 158 29.91 28.38 -7.76
N ILE A 159 30.42 27.29 -7.17
CA ILE A 159 31.79 27.25 -6.60
C ILE A 159 32.82 27.49 -7.71
N ILE A 160 32.77 26.73 -8.82
CA ILE A 160 33.71 26.87 -9.93
C ILE A 160 33.71 28.30 -10.46
N MET A 161 32.56 28.87 -10.71
CA MET A 161 32.41 30.21 -11.23
C MET A 161 32.85 31.29 -10.26
N SER A 162 32.72 31.07 -8.95
CA SER A 162 33.30 31.95 -7.91
C SER A 162 34.82 31.98 -7.97
N PHE A 163 35.46 30.82 -8.13
CA PHE A 163 36.93 30.73 -8.30
C PHE A 163 37.41 31.35 -9.62
N LEU A 164 36.62 31.21 -10.69
CA LEU A 164 36.94 31.85 -11.97
C LEU A 164 36.76 33.37 -11.93
N THR A 165 35.88 33.88 -11.06
CA THR A 165 35.65 35.34 -10.89
C THR A 165 36.78 35.96 -10.03
N ASN A 166 37.02 35.42 -8.86
CA ASN A 166 38.17 35.85 -8.01
C ASN A 166 38.54 34.71 -7.06
N PRO A 167 39.69 34.02 -7.29
CA PRO A 167 40.14 32.91 -6.47
C PRO A 167 40.35 33.28 -5.00
N LYS A 168 40.86 34.47 -4.69
CA LYS A 168 41.17 34.89 -3.33
C LYS A 168 39.90 35.06 -2.49
N LEU A 169 38.87 35.71 -3.03
CA LEU A 169 37.59 35.92 -2.35
C LEU A 169 36.72 34.65 -2.32
N ALA A 170 36.88 33.74 -3.28
CA ALA A 170 36.15 32.48 -3.28
C ALA A 170 36.43 31.58 -2.05
N TRP A 171 37.61 31.72 -1.41
CA TRP A 171 37.93 30.99 -0.17
C TRP A 171 37.01 31.33 0.98
N ILE A 172 36.35 32.51 0.98
CA ILE A 172 35.31 32.87 1.98
C ILE A 172 34.19 31.83 1.96
N PHE A 173 33.74 31.43 0.77
CA PHE A 173 32.70 30.41 0.64
C PHE A 173 33.17 29.03 1.14
N VAL A 174 34.43 28.66 0.81
CA VAL A 174 34.99 27.39 1.27
C VAL A 174 35.10 27.34 2.80
N ALA A 175 35.29 28.48 3.48
CA ALA A 175 35.28 28.56 4.94
C ALA A 175 33.86 28.53 5.54
N ILE A 176 32.89 29.22 4.93
CA ILE A 176 31.51 29.34 5.47
C ILE A 176 30.71 28.07 5.23
N ILE A 177 30.88 27.40 4.07
CA ILE A 177 30.10 26.21 3.69
C ILE A 177 30.22 25.05 4.70
N PRO A 178 31.44 24.64 5.16
CA PRO A 178 31.56 23.56 6.14
C PRO A 178 30.90 23.91 7.48
N PHE A 179 31.04 25.16 7.92
CA PHE A 179 30.38 25.64 9.16
C PHE A 179 28.86 25.53 9.02
N LEU A 180 28.29 26.01 7.91
CA LEU A 180 26.88 25.97 7.66
C LEU A 180 26.36 24.54 7.48
N ALA A 181 27.07 23.70 6.71
CA ALA A 181 26.73 22.30 6.56
C ALA A 181 26.74 21.57 7.91
N GLY A 182 27.72 21.88 8.77
CA GLY A 182 27.79 21.36 10.15
C GLY A 182 26.59 21.76 10.99
N ALA A 183 26.18 23.04 10.94
CA ALA A 183 25.00 23.54 11.63
C ALA A 183 23.72 22.85 11.13
N LEU A 184 23.55 22.71 9.82
CA LEU A 184 22.40 22.02 9.22
C LEU A 184 22.33 20.54 9.61
N ILE A 185 23.47 19.85 9.58
CA ILE A 185 23.57 18.45 10.01
C ILE A 185 23.23 18.31 11.50
N LEU A 186 23.67 19.25 12.33
CA LEU A 186 23.34 19.26 13.75
C LEU A 186 21.83 19.45 13.98
N ILE A 187 21.23 20.46 13.35
CA ILE A 187 19.77 20.70 13.39
C ILE A 187 19.03 19.43 13.00
N MET A 188 19.42 18.81 11.88
CA MET A 188 18.80 17.59 11.38
C MET A 188 18.92 16.41 12.35
N ARG A 189 20.11 16.18 12.93
CA ARG A 189 20.33 15.13 13.92
C ARG A 189 19.49 15.30 15.17
N VAL A 190 19.29 16.54 15.61
CA VAL A 190 18.48 16.86 16.79
C VAL A 190 16.98 16.77 16.48
N ALA A 191 16.53 17.20 15.30
CA ALA A 191 15.12 17.18 14.90
C ALA A 191 14.61 15.78 14.55
N MET A 192 15.42 14.92 13.91
CA MET A 192 15.01 13.61 13.39
C MET A 192 14.40 12.66 14.45
N PRO A 193 14.90 12.54 15.69
CA PRO A 193 14.26 11.72 16.71
C PRO A 193 12.84 12.18 17.07
N PHE A 194 12.58 13.50 17.02
CA PHE A 194 11.23 14.04 17.24
C PHE A 194 10.30 13.64 16.10
N PHE A 195 10.72 13.78 14.84
CA PHE A 195 9.91 13.35 13.70
C PHE A 195 9.54 11.87 13.77
N ARG A 196 10.48 10.99 14.11
CA ARG A 196 10.19 9.56 14.29
C ARG A 196 9.15 9.29 15.38
N ARG A 197 9.14 10.08 16.47
CA ARG A 197 8.12 9.98 17.52
C ARG A 197 6.77 10.52 17.04
N ILE A 198 6.78 11.65 16.35
CA ILE A 198 5.59 12.27 15.77
C ILE A 198 4.87 11.29 14.86
N PHE A 199 5.57 10.63 13.93
CA PHE A 199 4.95 9.66 13.01
C PHE A 199 4.26 8.51 13.77
N LYS A 200 4.90 7.95 14.79
CA LYS A 200 4.28 6.90 15.62
C LYS A 200 3.01 7.37 16.35
N LYS A 201 3.04 8.59 16.88
CA LYS A 201 1.87 9.19 17.56
C LYS A 201 0.78 9.56 16.56
N TYR A 202 1.15 9.98 15.36
CA TYR A 202 0.22 10.28 14.27
C TYR A 202 -0.51 9.01 13.80
N ASP A 203 0.20 7.89 13.68
CA ASP A 203 -0.41 6.60 13.39
C ASP A 203 -1.41 6.18 14.48
N ALA A 204 -1.06 6.38 15.77
CA ALA A 204 -1.94 6.11 16.89
C ALA A 204 -3.19 7.02 16.88
N LEU A 205 -3.02 8.29 16.56
CA LEU A 205 -4.13 9.24 16.41
C LEU A 205 -5.06 8.83 15.27
N ASN A 206 -4.51 8.49 14.10
CA ASN A 206 -5.28 8.02 12.95
C ASN A 206 -6.07 6.75 13.27
N ASN A 207 -5.45 5.78 13.95
CA ASN A 207 -6.12 4.57 14.39
C ASN A 207 -7.29 4.88 15.35
N SER A 208 -7.09 5.80 16.31
CA SER A 208 -8.15 6.24 17.22
C SER A 208 -9.32 6.90 16.49
N VAL A 209 -9.03 7.74 15.48
CA VAL A 209 -10.07 8.35 14.62
C VAL A 209 -10.82 7.29 13.83
N GLN A 210 -10.10 6.35 13.21
CA GLN A 210 -10.70 5.28 12.42
C GLN A 210 -11.57 4.36 13.28
N GLU A 211 -11.13 4.03 14.50
CA GLU A 211 -11.90 3.25 15.47
C GLU A 211 -13.18 3.99 15.87
N ASN A 212 -13.08 5.29 16.21
CA ASN A 212 -14.22 6.11 16.61
C ASN A 212 -15.24 6.27 15.48
N VAL A 213 -14.78 6.62 14.26
CA VAL A 213 -15.67 6.79 13.09
C VAL A 213 -16.31 5.46 12.70
N GLY A 214 -15.54 4.36 12.72
CA GLY A 214 -16.06 3.02 12.47
C GLY A 214 -17.10 2.56 13.52
N GLY A 215 -16.87 2.93 14.79
CA GLY A 215 -17.73 2.62 15.92
C GLY A 215 -18.71 3.73 16.30
N ILE A 216 -18.95 4.75 15.46
CA ILE A 216 -19.71 5.96 15.84
C ILE A 216 -21.12 5.66 16.37
N ARG A 217 -21.77 4.62 15.83
CA ARG A 217 -23.09 4.19 16.31
C ARG A 217 -23.03 3.69 17.76
N VAL A 218 -21.97 3.00 18.13
CA VAL A 218 -21.74 2.53 19.52
C VAL A 218 -21.47 3.73 20.43
N VAL A 219 -20.58 4.65 20.01
CA VAL A 219 -20.31 5.89 20.77
C VAL A 219 -21.60 6.64 21.05
N LYS A 220 -22.46 6.79 20.04
CA LYS A 220 -23.77 7.46 20.14
C LYS A 220 -24.75 6.70 21.03
N SER A 221 -24.85 5.37 20.86
CA SER A 221 -25.81 4.57 21.64
C SER A 221 -25.47 4.49 23.13
N PHE A 222 -24.17 4.60 23.47
CA PHE A 222 -23.71 4.60 24.86
C PHE A 222 -23.45 6.00 25.44
N VAL A 223 -23.74 7.07 24.68
CA VAL A 223 -23.55 8.48 25.09
C VAL A 223 -22.12 8.74 25.57
N ARG A 224 -21.12 8.29 24.79
CA ARG A 224 -19.70 8.37 25.15
C ARG A 224 -18.92 9.41 24.34
N GLU A 225 -19.60 10.37 23.75
CA GLU A 225 -18.98 11.41 22.91
C GLU A 225 -17.93 12.21 23.68
N GLU A 226 -18.20 12.59 24.91
CA GLU A 226 -17.26 13.40 25.71
C GLU A 226 -15.99 12.60 26.05
N TYR A 227 -16.11 11.32 26.37
CA TYR A 227 -14.96 10.44 26.58
C TYR A 227 -14.09 10.34 25.33
N GLU A 228 -14.68 10.14 24.16
CA GLU A 228 -13.94 10.04 22.91
C GLU A 228 -13.32 11.38 22.50
N LYS A 229 -13.98 12.53 22.75
CA LYS A 229 -13.40 13.85 22.56
C LYS A 229 -12.17 14.06 23.44
N GLU A 230 -12.24 13.70 24.72
CA GLU A 230 -11.11 13.83 25.65
C GLU A 230 -9.94 12.93 25.24
N LYS A 231 -10.22 11.69 24.82
CA LYS A 231 -9.23 10.73 24.29
C LYS A 231 -8.53 11.28 23.04
N PHE A 232 -9.31 11.84 22.09
CA PHE A 232 -8.79 12.47 20.89
C PHE A 232 -7.95 13.71 21.22
N ASP A 233 -8.44 14.60 22.08
CA ASP A 233 -7.75 15.82 22.49
C ASP A 233 -6.41 15.53 23.17
N LYS A 234 -6.34 14.47 23.98
CA LYS A 234 -5.09 14.02 24.60
C LYS A 234 -4.09 13.60 23.54
N ALA A 235 -4.50 12.74 22.59
CA ALA A 235 -3.65 12.27 21.49
C ALA A 235 -3.21 13.45 20.59
N ALA A 236 -4.12 14.36 20.27
CA ALA A 236 -3.83 15.54 19.46
C ALA A 236 -2.85 16.50 20.17
N ARG A 237 -3.00 16.72 21.49
CA ARG A 237 -2.04 17.49 22.29
C ARG A 237 -0.65 16.87 22.29
N GLU A 238 -0.53 15.55 22.41
CA GLU A 238 0.77 14.88 22.39
C GLU A 238 1.47 15.00 21.02
N VAL A 239 0.73 14.94 19.93
CA VAL A 239 1.25 15.18 18.58
C VAL A 239 1.69 16.64 18.45
N ARG A 240 0.84 17.60 18.85
CA ARG A 240 1.14 19.04 18.84
C ARG A 240 2.44 19.35 19.58
N ASP A 241 2.61 18.80 20.79
CA ASP A 241 3.75 19.14 21.64
C ASP A 241 5.08 18.66 21.06
N ASP A 242 5.12 17.45 20.51
CA ASP A 242 6.31 16.93 19.83
C ASP A 242 6.55 17.65 18.49
N PHE A 243 5.48 17.99 17.75
CA PHE A 243 5.59 18.77 16.51
C PHE A 243 6.13 20.17 16.78
N THR A 244 5.61 20.83 17.82
CA THR A 244 6.08 22.16 18.23
C THR A 244 7.56 22.15 18.63
N LYS A 245 8.05 21.09 19.30
CA LYS A 245 9.47 20.93 19.62
C LYS A 245 10.32 20.75 18.36
N ALA A 246 9.88 19.91 17.43
CA ALA A 246 10.59 19.68 16.16
C ALA A 246 10.65 20.97 15.34
N GLU A 247 9.52 21.67 15.19
CA GLU A 247 9.43 22.94 14.43
C GLU A 247 10.27 24.05 15.05
N LYS A 248 10.31 24.18 16.38
CA LYS A 248 11.19 25.14 17.08
C LYS A 248 12.67 24.89 16.74
N ILE A 249 13.11 23.63 16.60
CA ILE A 249 14.48 23.29 16.21
C ILE A 249 14.72 23.66 14.74
N ILE A 250 13.79 23.32 13.87
CA ILE A 250 13.88 23.62 12.43
C ILE A 250 13.79 25.13 12.16
N ALA A 251 13.02 25.87 12.96
CA ALA A 251 12.91 27.32 12.83
C ALA A 251 14.27 28.04 12.87
N PHE A 252 15.30 27.48 13.52
CA PHE A 252 16.65 28.02 13.48
C PHE A 252 17.32 27.91 12.11
N ASN A 253 16.80 27.09 11.21
CA ASN A 253 17.37 26.91 9.88
C ASN A 253 17.44 28.24 9.11
N ASN A 254 16.33 28.95 8.99
CA ASN A 254 16.26 30.21 8.25
C ASN A 254 17.14 31.33 8.86
N PRO A 255 17.10 31.62 10.17
CA PRO A 255 17.99 32.61 10.78
C PRO A 255 19.48 32.31 10.58
N ILE A 256 19.91 31.06 10.76
CA ILE A 256 21.31 30.65 10.57
C ILE A 256 21.74 30.86 9.11
N MET A 257 20.88 30.48 8.17
CA MET A 257 21.12 30.67 6.75
C MET A 257 21.21 32.14 6.38
N THR A 258 20.26 32.95 6.84
CA THR A 258 20.23 34.40 6.57
C THR A 258 21.45 35.09 7.21
N LEU A 259 21.82 34.70 8.42
CA LEU A 259 23.05 35.19 9.05
C LEU A 259 24.29 34.86 8.23
N ALA A 260 24.42 33.60 7.79
CA ALA A 260 25.55 33.17 6.97
C ALA A 260 25.63 33.93 5.63
N ILE A 261 24.48 34.16 4.96
CA ILE A 261 24.39 34.95 3.74
C ILE A 261 24.90 36.37 3.98
N ASN A 262 24.38 37.03 5.04
CA ASN A 262 24.74 38.41 5.34
C ASN A 262 26.21 38.54 5.79
N VAL A 263 26.71 37.60 6.58
CA VAL A 263 28.13 37.56 6.98
C VAL A 263 29.02 37.38 5.74
N ALA A 264 28.67 36.46 4.85
CA ALA A 264 29.40 36.27 3.58
C ALA A 264 29.38 37.55 2.74
N ALA A 265 28.19 38.18 2.58
CA ALA A 265 28.03 39.41 1.79
C ALA A 265 28.83 40.56 2.38
N VAL A 266 28.81 40.76 3.71
CA VAL A 266 29.61 41.79 4.40
C VAL A 266 31.10 41.54 4.24
N LEU A 267 31.59 40.29 4.48
CA LEU A 267 32.98 39.94 4.32
C LEU A 267 33.47 40.15 2.89
N ILE A 268 32.70 39.69 1.90
CA ILE A 268 33.01 39.90 0.50
C ILE A 268 33.01 41.39 0.16
N SER A 269 32.02 42.17 0.63
CA SER A 269 31.96 43.61 0.36
C SER A 269 33.14 44.38 0.98
N VAL A 270 33.48 44.10 2.23
CA VAL A 270 34.59 44.77 2.92
C VAL A 270 35.94 44.40 2.27
N LEU A 271 36.19 43.11 2.04
CA LEU A 271 37.44 42.69 1.41
C LEU A 271 37.55 43.16 -0.05
N SER A 272 36.42 43.24 -0.75
CA SER A 272 36.34 43.80 -2.09
C SER A 272 36.60 45.30 -2.12
N ALA A 273 36.10 46.05 -1.13
CA ALA A 273 36.39 47.50 -1.01
C ALA A 273 37.89 47.74 -0.77
N TYR A 274 38.49 46.97 0.13
CA TYR A 274 39.95 47.03 0.30
C TYR A 274 40.70 46.69 -1.01
N ALA A 275 40.28 45.67 -1.72
CA ALA A 275 40.90 45.28 -3.00
C ALA A 275 40.78 46.32 -4.10
N ILE A 276 39.73 47.17 -4.06
CA ILE A 276 39.51 48.28 -5.03
C ILE A 276 40.32 49.52 -4.66
N ILE A 277 40.46 49.81 -3.34
CA ILE A 277 41.07 51.07 -2.85
C ILE A 277 42.58 50.89 -2.73
N ASP A 278 43.07 49.75 -2.31
CA ASP A 278 44.50 49.52 -1.98
C ASP A 278 45.06 48.33 -2.80
N ALA A 279 45.76 48.64 -3.87
CA ALA A 279 46.39 47.63 -4.72
C ALA A 279 47.49 46.85 -3.98
N ASP A 280 48.13 47.44 -2.92
CA ASP A 280 49.21 46.82 -2.14
C ASP A 280 48.65 45.82 -1.10
N PHE A 281 47.38 45.91 -0.74
CA PHE A 281 46.74 44.97 0.18
C PHE A 281 46.86 43.51 -0.28
N TRP A 282 46.78 43.26 -1.56
CA TRP A 282 46.94 41.90 -2.12
C TRP A 282 48.38 41.46 -2.26
N ALA A 283 49.35 42.38 -2.34
CA ALA A 283 50.77 42.05 -2.36
C ALA A 283 51.24 41.37 -1.05
N ALA A 284 50.63 41.72 0.08
CA ALA A 284 50.87 41.07 1.38
C ALA A 284 50.38 39.61 1.46
N PHE A 285 49.42 39.21 0.61
CA PHE A 285 48.88 37.84 0.53
C PHE A 285 49.52 36.97 -0.55
N ASP A 286 50.44 37.48 -1.35
CA ASP A 286 51.04 36.80 -2.52
C ASP A 286 52.08 35.69 -2.20
N GLY A 287 52.21 35.29 -0.94
CA GLY A 287 53.02 34.11 -0.54
C GLY A 287 52.49 32.76 -1.06
N TYR A 288 51.29 32.68 -1.61
CA TYR A 288 50.68 31.48 -2.20
C TYR A 288 50.43 31.66 -3.70
N LYS A 289 51.42 31.30 -4.52
CA LYS A 289 51.26 31.18 -5.98
C LYS A 289 50.38 29.98 -6.32
N ILE A 290 49.09 30.21 -6.57
CA ILE A 290 48.26 29.30 -7.35
C ILE A 290 47.89 30.03 -8.65
N GLY A 291 48.61 29.71 -9.71
CA GLY A 291 48.28 30.04 -11.10
C GLY A 291 48.25 31.54 -11.45
N SER A 292 49.04 31.95 -12.42
CA SER A 292 49.05 33.29 -12.99
C SER A 292 47.74 33.62 -13.69
N PHE A 293 46.74 34.10 -12.95
CA PHE A 293 45.61 34.85 -13.52
C PHE A 293 45.84 36.32 -13.23
N THR A 294 46.13 37.07 -14.26
CA THR A 294 46.26 38.52 -14.22
C THR A 294 44.97 39.14 -13.72
N THR A 295 45.03 39.77 -12.54
CA THR A 295 43.93 40.54 -11.96
C THR A 295 43.91 41.92 -12.61
N ASP A 296 43.49 42.04 -13.87
CA ASP A 296 43.13 43.33 -14.43
C ASP A 296 41.80 43.76 -13.77
N GLY A 297 41.96 44.66 -12.78
CA GLY A 297 40.86 45.45 -12.22
C GLY A 297 39.69 44.68 -11.55
N PHE A 298 39.82 44.35 -10.27
CA PHE A 298 38.68 43.96 -9.48
C PHE A 298 37.66 45.11 -9.39
N GLY A 299 36.46 44.95 -9.90
CA GLY A 299 35.44 46.00 -10.01
C GLY A 299 34.09 45.63 -9.37
N ILE A 300 33.19 46.58 -9.27
CA ILE A 300 31.82 46.41 -8.70
C ILE A 300 31.07 45.27 -9.39
N GLY A 301 31.30 45.03 -10.69
CA GLY A 301 30.67 43.91 -11.40
C GLY A 301 31.07 42.53 -10.86
N GLN A 302 32.38 42.34 -10.52
CA GLN A 302 32.86 41.09 -9.93
C GLN A 302 32.33 40.92 -8.50
N LEU A 303 32.23 42.02 -7.73
CA LEU A 303 31.60 42.00 -6.38
C LEU A 303 30.14 41.54 -6.48
N SER A 304 29.36 42.11 -7.36
CA SER A 304 27.96 41.72 -7.59
C SER A 304 27.81 40.24 -7.97
N THR A 305 28.74 39.76 -8.83
CA THR A 305 28.80 38.35 -9.23
C THR A 305 29.05 37.40 -8.08
N LEU A 306 30.04 37.73 -7.22
CA LEU A 306 30.40 36.91 -6.05
C LEU A 306 29.27 36.87 -5.03
N ILE A 307 28.58 38.00 -4.76
CA ILE A 307 27.41 38.05 -3.87
C ILE A 307 26.29 37.15 -4.44
N SER A 308 26.04 37.22 -5.74
CA SER A 308 25.03 36.37 -6.39
C SER A 308 25.34 34.88 -6.28
N TYR A 309 26.61 34.47 -6.47
CA TYR A 309 27.01 33.08 -6.25
C TYR A 309 26.90 32.66 -4.79
N GLY A 310 27.21 33.55 -3.84
CA GLY A 310 27.02 33.31 -2.43
C GLY A 310 25.56 32.97 -2.09
N ILE A 311 24.63 33.79 -2.54
CA ILE A 311 23.18 33.57 -2.37
C ILE A 311 22.76 32.24 -3.01
N GLN A 312 23.26 31.95 -4.21
CA GLN A 312 22.95 30.74 -4.93
C GLN A 312 23.44 29.48 -4.22
N MET A 313 24.71 29.46 -3.74
CA MET A 313 25.28 28.34 -2.96
C MET A 313 24.51 28.07 -1.67
N LEU A 314 24.17 29.13 -0.95
CA LEU A 314 23.46 29.01 0.32
C LEU A 314 22.02 28.55 0.11
N SER A 315 21.35 28.98 -0.95
CA SER A 315 20.03 28.46 -1.36
C SER A 315 20.09 26.97 -1.72
N CYS A 316 21.14 26.52 -2.38
CA CYS A 316 21.36 25.09 -2.63
C CYS A 316 21.48 24.27 -1.35
N LEU A 317 22.17 24.79 -0.32
CA LEU A 317 22.28 24.09 0.98
C LEU A 317 20.93 23.96 1.68
N MET A 318 20.05 24.98 1.61
CA MET A 318 18.66 24.85 2.11
C MET A 318 17.90 23.72 1.38
N MET A 319 18.00 23.68 0.06
CA MET A 319 17.35 22.65 -0.74
C MET A 319 17.87 21.24 -0.44
N PHE A 320 19.18 21.07 -0.15
CA PHE A 320 19.72 19.78 0.29
C PHE A 320 19.02 19.26 1.56
N SER A 321 18.77 20.13 2.53
CA SER A 321 18.07 19.76 3.76
C SER A 321 16.65 19.26 3.46
N MET A 322 15.92 19.98 2.62
CA MET A 322 14.54 19.60 2.20
C MET A 322 14.52 18.27 1.45
N ILE A 323 15.46 18.06 0.50
CA ILE A 323 15.59 16.81 -0.26
C ILE A 323 15.80 15.62 0.70
N PHE A 324 16.68 15.77 1.68
CA PHE A 324 16.98 14.70 2.61
C PHE A 324 15.76 14.29 3.45
N VAL A 325 14.99 15.25 3.95
CA VAL A 325 13.76 14.98 4.72
C VAL A 325 12.76 14.24 3.84
N MET A 326 12.49 14.73 2.63
CA MET A 326 11.52 14.12 1.72
C MET A 326 11.92 12.71 1.28
N LEU A 327 13.18 12.47 0.95
CA LEU A 327 13.68 11.13 0.62
C LEU A 327 13.58 10.18 1.81
N SER A 328 13.86 10.67 3.03
CA SER A 328 13.74 9.86 4.24
C SER A 328 12.29 9.41 4.51
N MET A 329 11.32 10.29 4.28
CA MET A 329 9.89 9.96 4.40
C MET A 329 9.44 8.95 3.35
N SER A 330 9.87 9.12 2.11
CA SER A 330 9.52 8.23 1.01
C SER A 330 10.18 6.85 1.09
N LEU A 331 11.32 6.74 1.78
CA LEU A 331 12.05 5.48 1.91
C LEU A 331 11.21 4.40 2.61
N GLU A 332 10.38 4.79 3.60
CA GLU A 332 9.50 3.84 4.29
C GLU A 332 8.36 3.36 3.38
N SER A 333 7.77 4.26 2.58
CA SER A 333 6.79 3.88 1.55
C SER A 333 7.43 2.95 0.49
N ALA A 334 8.64 3.25 0.05
CA ALA A 334 9.41 2.42 -0.87
C ALA A 334 9.69 1.02 -0.30
N ARG A 335 10.00 0.93 1.00
CA ARG A 335 10.21 -0.33 1.70
C ARG A 335 8.94 -1.18 1.74
N ARG A 336 7.80 -0.58 2.11
CA ARG A 336 6.50 -1.28 2.16
C ARG A 336 6.09 -1.80 0.79
N ILE A 337 6.30 -1.02 -0.27
CA ILE A 337 6.06 -1.46 -1.66
C ILE A 337 7.00 -2.60 -2.04
N SER A 338 8.29 -2.45 -1.78
CA SER A 338 9.29 -3.47 -2.10
C SER A 338 8.99 -4.80 -1.41
N GLU A 339 8.50 -4.76 -0.16
CA GLU A 339 8.09 -5.96 0.57
C GLU A 339 7.00 -6.73 -0.18
N VAL A 340 5.97 -6.06 -0.71
CA VAL A 340 4.92 -6.70 -1.52
C VAL A 340 5.47 -7.27 -2.82
N LEU A 341 6.29 -6.51 -3.54
CA LEU A 341 6.85 -6.95 -4.83
C LEU A 341 7.74 -8.18 -4.72
N VAL A 342 8.49 -8.30 -3.61
CA VAL A 342 9.43 -9.41 -3.38
C VAL A 342 8.75 -10.62 -2.75
N THR A 343 7.60 -10.45 -2.05
CA THR A 343 6.89 -11.57 -1.43
C THR A 343 6.36 -12.51 -2.51
N GLU A 344 6.73 -13.77 -2.44
CA GLU A 344 6.20 -14.83 -3.30
C GLU A 344 4.96 -15.45 -2.67
N SER A 345 4.07 -16.00 -3.51
CA SER A 345 2.92 -16.76 -3.03
C SER A 345 3.39 -18.09 -2.45
N ASP A 346 2.90 -18.42 -1.25
CA ASP A 346 3.18 -19.71 -0.62
C ASP A 346 2.48 -20.86 -1.36
N LEU A 347 1.48 -20.54 -2.18
CA LEU A 347 0.71 -21.49 -2.99
C LEU A 347 1.00 -21.25 -4.47
N ALA A 348 1.46 -22.30 -5.16
CA ALA A 348 1.64 -22.30 -6.59
C ALA A 348 1.04 -23.56 -7.20
N SER A 349 0.51 -23.45 -8.42
CA SER A 349 0.18 -24.64 -9.22
C SER A 349 1.47 -25.34 -9.62
N PRO A 350 1.55 -26.68 -9.52
CA PRO A 350 2.66 -27.43 -10.07
C PRO A 350 2.71 -27.30 -11.59
N GLU A 351 3.90 -27.37 -12.20
CA GLU A 351 4.08 -27.21 -13.65
C GLU A 351 3.25 -28.22 -14.48
N ASN A 352 3.06 -29.44 -13.95
CA ASN A 352 2.26 -30.51 -14.56
C ASN A 352 1.03 -30.83 -13.67
N GLY A 353 0.34 -29.80 -13.17
CA GLY A 353 -0.82 -29.99 -12.30
C GLY A 353 -1.95 -30.78 -12.98
N VAL A 354 -2.63 -31.61 -12.19
CA VAL A 354 -3.81 -32.36 -12.63
C VAL A 354 -4.91 -31.37 -13.02
N LYS A 355 -5.46 -31.52 -14.24
CA LYS A 355 -6.43 -30.60 -14.83
C LYS A 355 -7.86 -31.13 -14.82
N GLU A 356 -8.14 -32.18 -14.07
CA GLU A 356 -9.49 -32.72 -13.91
C GLU A 356 -9.67 -33.29 -12.52
N VAL A 357 -10.75 -32.91 -11.86
CA VAL A 357 -11.20 -33.52 -10.61
C VAL A 357 -12.15 -34.67 -10.98
N LYS A 358 -11.85 -35.89 -10.61
CA LYS A 358 -12.61 -37.08 -11.02
C LYS A 358 -14.03 -37.06 -10.49
N ASP A 359 -14.18 -36.88 -9.17
CA ASP A 359 -15.46 -36.90 -8.47
C ASP A 359 -15.44 -35.96 -7.25
N GLY A 360 -16.52 -35.89 -6.49
CA GLY A 360 -16.65 -35.05 -5.30
C GLY A 360 -16.20 -35.72 -4.01
N SER A 361 -15.43 -36.82 -4.03
CA SER A 361 -14.94 -37.46 -2.80
C SER A 361 -13.85 -36.63 -2.14
N ILE A 362 -13.80 -36.67 -0.80
CA ILE A 362 -12.83 -35.91 0.00
C ILE A 362 -12.25 -36.83 1.06
N CYS A 363 -10.93 -36.81 1.24
CA CYS A 363 -10.28 -37.58 2.29
C CYS A 363 -9.19 -36.76 2.97
N PHE A 364 -9.25 -36.67 4.29
CA PHE A 364 -8.20 -36.13 5.15
C PHE A 364 -7.48 -37.32 5.80
N LYS A 365 -6.14 -37.35 5.68
CA LYS A 365 -5.30 -38.39 6.27
C LYS A 365 -4.31 -37.76 7.23
N ASN A 366 -4.55 -37.96 8.52
CA ASN A 366 -3.73 -37.46 9.63
C ASN A 366 -3.33 -35.98 9.47
N VAL A 367 -4.33 -35.13 9.20
CA VAL A 367 -4.08 -33.73 8.84
C VAL A 367 -3.93 -32.86 10.08
N ASN A 368 -2.81 -32.14 10.14
CA ASN A 368 -2.53 -31.10 11.10
C ASN A 368 -2.33 -29.76 10.40
N PHE A 369 -2.81 -28.67 11.00
CA PHE A 369 -2.69 -27.35 10.40
C PHE A 369 -2.41 -26.23 11.40
N LYS A 370 -1.51 -25.30 11.01
CA LYS A 370 -1.22 -24.05 11.71
C LYS A 370 -1.24 -22.88 10.73
N TYR A 371 -1.84 -21.76 11.12
CA TYR A 371 -1.83 -20.52 10.31
C TYR A 371 -0.44 -19.85 10.23
N SER A 372 0.44 -20.14 11.20
CA SER A 372 1.82 -19.66 11.22
C SER A 372 2.74 -20.73 11.78
N ALA A 373 3.91 -20.89 11.17
CA ALA A 373 4.94 -21.78 11.68
C ALA A 373 5.40 -21.44 13.12
N ALA A 374 5.23 -20.18 13.53
CA ALA A 374 5.54 -19.70 14.88
C ALA A 374 4.41 -19.96 15.89
N ALA A 375 3.23 -20.44 15.48
CA ALA A 375 2.11 -20.70 16.37
C ALA A 375 2.41 -21.91 17.28
N ASN A 376 2.15 -21.75 18.57
CA ASN A 376 2.36 -22.82 19.57
C ASN A 376 1.30 -23.92 19.51
N LYS A 377 0.10 -23.62 19.00
CA LYS A 377 -1.01 -24.57 18.90
C LYS A 377 -1.40 -24.83 17.45
N TYR A 378 -1.80 -26.06 17.17
CA TYR A 378 -2.46 -26.41 15.93
C TYR A 378 -3.88 -25.84 15.91
N ALA A 379 -4.33 -25.35 14.77
CA ALA A 379 -5.72 -25.00 14.53
C ALA A 379 -6.55 -26.25 14.21
N LEU A 380 -5.93 -27.25 13.56
CA LEU A 380 -6.48 -28.58 13.36
C LEU A 380 -5.43 -29.60 13.80
N SER A 381 -5.85 -30.67 14.47
CA SER A 381 -4.98 -31.74 14.97
C SER A 381 -5.59 -33.10 14.71
N ASP A 382 -4.78 -33.99 14.14
CA ASP A 382 -5.11 -35.41 13.93
C ASP A 382 -6.47 -35.60 13.24
N ILE A 383 -6.68 -34.89 12.11
CA ILE A 383 -7.93 -34.98 11.36
C ILE A 383 -7.85 -36.17 10.40
N ASP A 384 -8.67 -37.19 10.63
CA ASP A 384 -8.95 -38.31 9.74
C ASP A 384 -10.43 -38.30 9.37
N LEU A 385 -10.74 -38.12 8.08
CA LEU A 385 -12.11 -37.97 7.60
C LEU A 385 -12.23 -38.46 6.15
N GLU A 386 -13.26 -39.24 5.89
CA GLU A 386 -13.64 -39.67 4.53
C GLU A 386 -15.07 -39.22 4.23
N ILE A 387 -15.26 -38.58 3.09
CA ILE A 387 -16.54 -38.12 2.55
C ILE A 387 -16.68 -38.70 1.14
N LYS A 388 -17.79 -39.39 0.86
CA LYS A 388 -18.08 -39.96 -0.44
C LYS A 388 -18.62 -38.91 -1.41
N SER A 389 -18.43 -39.13 -2.71
CA SER A 389 -19.02 -38.29 -3.73
C SER A 389 -20.54 -38.26 -3.63
N GLY A 390 -21.15 -37.08 -3.68
CA GLY A 390 -22.58 -36.84 -3.54
C GLY A 390 -23.10 -36.81 -2.09
N GLU A 391 -22.27 -37.17 -1.10
CA GLU A 391 -22.66 -37.16 0.32
C GLU A 391 -22.92 -35.73 0.85
N THR A 392 -23.95 -35.57 1.66
CA THR A 392 -24.22 -34.32 2.38
C THR A 392 -23.65 -34.42 3.79
N VAL A 393 -22.68 -33.54 4.11
CA VAL A 393 -21.99 -33.52 5.40
C VAL A 393 -22.32 -32.25 6.19
N GLY A 394 -22.84 -32.41 7.38
CA GLY A 394 -23.05 -31.32 8.35
C GLY A 394 -21.85 -31.16 9.27
N ILE A 395 -21.42 -29.94 9.53
CA ILE A 395 -20.35 -29.65 10.50
C ILE A 395 -20.87 -28.76 11.60
N LEU A 396 -20.86 -29.26 12.84
CA LEU A 396 -21.25 -28.56 14.05
C LEU A 396 -20.07 -28.33 14.99
N GLY A 397 -20.18 -27.39 15.89
CA GLY A 397 -19.19 -27.08 16.93
C GLY A 397 -19.27 -25.64 17.41
N GLY A 398 -18.67 -25.35 18.52
CA GLY A 398 -18.65 -24.02 19.12
C GLY A 398 -17.90 -22.98 18.28
N THR A 399 -18.02 -21.70 18.64
CA THR A 399 -17.20 -20.64 18.04
C THR A 399 -15.72 -20.91 18.35
N GLY A 400 -14.87 -20.83 17.33
CA GLY A 400 -13.44 -21.11 17.48
C GLY A 400 -13.04 -22.59 17.40
N SER A 401 -13.97 -23.52 17.11
CA SER A 401 -13.67 -24.96 16.97
C SER A 401 -12.97 -25.33 15.65
N SER A 402 -12.60 -24.37 14.82
CA SER A 402 -11.85 -24.53 13.55
C SER A 402 -12.63 -25.13 12.38
N LYS A 403 -13.97 -25.02 12.36
CA LYS A 403 -14.81 -25.48 11.24
C LYS A 403 -14.43 -24.86 9.91
N THR A 404 -14.36 -23.52 9.86
CA THR A 404 -13.95 -22.75 8.66
C THR A 404 -12.53 -23.15 8.22
N THR A 405 -11.63 -23.41 9.18
CA THR A 405 -10.26 -23.86 8.87
C THR A 405 -10.25 -25.20 8.13
N LEU A 406 -11.07 -26.16 8.58
CA LEU A 406 -11.16 -27.48 7.95
C LEU A 406 -11.58 -27.38 6.47
N ILE A 407 -12.64 -26.62 6.18
CA ILE A 407 -13.15 -26.50 4.82
C ILE A 407 -12.24 -25.70 3.88
N GLN A 408 -11.41 -24.80 4.42
CA GLN A 408 -10.47 -23.99 3.62
C GLN A 408 -9.32 -24.81 3.04
N LEU A 409 -9.02 -26.00 3.60
CA LEU A 409 -8.01 -26.89 3.08
C LEU A 409 -8.48 -27.65 1.83
N ILE A 410 -9.80 -27.84 1.62
CA ILE A 410 -10.37 -28.58 0.50
C ILE A 410 -10.11 -27.88 -0.85
N PRO A 411 -10.44 -26.57 -1.04
CA PRO A 411 -10.10 -25.81 -2.24
C PRO A 411 -8.65 -25.32 -2.24
N ARG A 412 -7.81 -25.82 -1.32
CA ARG A 412 -6.42 -25.42 -1.16
C ARG A 412 -6.27 -23.89 -1.04
N LEU A 413 -7.05 -23.26 -0.12
CA LEU A 413 -6.82 -21.85 0.24
C LEU A 413 -5.60 -21.72 1.17
N TYR A 414 -5.32 -22.80 1.91
CA TYR A 414 -4.09 -23.04 2.69
C TYR A 414 -3.62 -24.46 2.45
N ASP A 415 -2.33 -24.72 2.60
CA ASP A 415 -1.76 -26.07 2.61
C ASP A 415 -1.74 -26.64 4.05
N ALA A 416 -2.07 -27.92 4.20
CA ALA A 416 -1.89 -28.62 5.46
C ALA A 416 -0.42 -28.57 5.91
N THR A 417 -0.20 -28.41 7.23
CA THR A 417 1.16 -28.42 7.82
C THR A 417 1.73 -29.85 7.75
N ASP A 418 0.93 -30.83 8.19
CA ASP A 418 1.26 -32.27 8.14
C ASP A 418 0.05 -33.04 7.62
N GLY A 419 0.28 -34.23 7.10
CA GLY A 419 -0.77 -35.09 6.54
C GLY A 419 -1.15 -34.71 5.11
N GLU A 420 -2.22 -35.30 4.58
CA GLU A 420 -2.66 -35.16 3.21
C GLU A 420 -4.17 -34.90 3.12
N VAL A 421 -4.55 -33.98 2.23
CA VAL A 421 -5.93 -33.72 1.82
C VAL A 421 -6.09 -34.18 0.40
N LEU A 422 -7.04 -35.09 0.13
CA LEU A 422 -7.34 -35.60 -1.18
C LEU A 422 -8.73 -35.16 -1.61
N VAL A 423 -8.89 -34.83 -2.89
CA VAL A 423 -10.15 -34.52 -3.55
C VAL A 423 -10.22 -35.37 -4.82
N GLY A 424 -11.31 -36.10 -5.06
CA GLY A 424 -11.42 -37.02 -6.20
C GLY A 424 -10.33 -38.09 -6.22
N GLY A 425 -9.82 -38.48 -5.03
CA GLY A 425 -8.74 -39.46 -4.88
C GLY A 425 -7.33 -38.95 -5.12
N GLU A 426 -7.14 -37.68 -5.50
CA GLU A 426 -5.85 -37.06 -5.75
C GLU A 426 -5.51 -36.01 -4.70
N ASN A 427 -4.23 -35.87 -4.34
CA ASN A 427 -3.78 -34.87 -3.36
C ASN A 427 -4.01 -33.45 -3.90
N VAL A 428 -4.60 -32.56 -3.08
CA VAL A 428 -4.88 -31.16 -3.47
C VAL A 428 -3.63 -30.40 -3.91
N LYS A 429 -2.44 -30.80 -3.48
CA LYS A 429 -1.16 -30.20 -3.87
C LYS A 429 -0.77 -30.49 -5.31
N ASN A 430 -1.30 -31.59 -5.89
CA ASN A 430 -1.00 -32.02 -7.24
C ASN A 430 -1.89 -31.38 -8.31
N TYR A 431 -2.99 -30.74 -7.90
CA TYR A 431 -3.90 -30.07 -8.84
C TYR A 431 -3.36 -28.74 -9.33
N ASP A 432 -3.72 -28.39 -10.55
CA ASP A 432 -3.79 -26.99 -10.95
C ASP A 432 -4.81 -26.26 -10.08
N LEU A 433 -4.41 -25.14 -9.48
CA LEU A 433 -5.24 -24.42 -8.50
C LEU A 433 -6.56 -23.90 -9.09
N ASP A 434 -6.51 -23.44 -10.34
CA ASP A 434 -7.72 -22.93 -11.01
C ASP A 434 -8.71 -24.05 -11.28
N THR A 435 -8.22 -25.23 -11.68
CA THR A 435 -9.03 -26.42 -11.88
C THR A 435 -9.68 -26.88 -10.59
N LEU A 436 -8.92 -27.05 -9.51
CA LEU A 436 -9.45 -27.46 -8.22
C LEU A 436 -10.52 -26.47 -7.72
N ARG A 437 -10.23 -25.17 -7.79
CA ARG A 437 -11.12 -24.12 -7.33
C ARG A 437 -12.34 -23.91 -8.23
N LYS A 438 -12.32 -24.36 -9.46
CA LYS A 438 -13.51 -24.41 -10.32
C LYS A 438 -14.49 -25.47 -9.86
N GLU A 439 -14.01 -26.63 -9.47
CA GLU A 439 -14.83 -27.78 -9.07
C GLU A 439 -15.25 -27.75 -7.59
N VAL A 440 -14.58 -26.93 -6.76
CA VAL A 440 -14.90 -26.73 -5.33
C VAL A 440 -15.41 -25.30 -5.13
N ALA A 441 -16.73 -25.14 -5.12
CA ALA A 441 -17.35 -23.84 -4.84
C ALA A 441 -17.53 -23.62 -3.34
N VAL A 442 -17.16 -22.44 -2.88
CA VAL A 442 -17.27 -22.07 -1.45
C VAL A 442 -18.09 -20.81 -1.28
N VAL A 443 -19.12 -20.87 -0.46
CA VAL A 443 -19.86 -19.70 0.03
C VAL A 443 -19.33 -19.40 1.43
N LEU A 444 -18.58 -18.32 1.54
CA LEU A 444 -17.92 -17.92 2.78
C LEU A 444 -18.91 -17.32 3.78
N GLN A 445 -18.60 -17.39 5.07
CA GLN A 445 -19.40 -16.80 6.15
C GLN A 445 -19.66 -15.29 5.92
N LYS A 446 -18.64 -14.55 5.47
CA LYS A 446 -18.77 -13.14 5.10
C LYS A 446 -19.13 -13.02 3.63
N ASN A 447 -20.42 -12.87 3.36
CA ASN A 447 -20.97 -12.71 2.01
C ASN A 447 -20.64 -11.34 1.44
N VAL A 448 -19.90 -11.28 0.33
CA VAL A 448 -19.49 -10.04 -0.35
C VAL A 448 -20.08 -10.00 -1.75
N LEU A 449 -20.78 -8.91 -2.06
CA LEU A 449 -21.22 -8.56 -3.41
C LEU A 449 -20.39 -7.38 -3.91
N PHE A 450 -20.12 -7.37 -5.21
CA PHE A 450 -19.41 -6.29 -5.87
C PHE A 450 -20.40 -5.26 -6.41
N SER A 451 -19.94 -4.01 -6.59
CA SER A 451 -20.72 -3.00 -7.29
C SER A 451 -20.97 -3.43 -8.74
N GLY A 452 -22.22 -3.32 -9.17
CA GLY A 452 -22.67 -3.77 -10.48
C GLY A 452 -24.09 -4.34 -10.41
N THR A 453 -24.63 -4.84 -11.49
CA THR A 453 -25.95 -5.45 -11.50
C THR A 453 -25.99 -6.81 -10.80
N ILE A 454 -27.16 -7.30 -10.46
CA ILE A 454 -27.34 -8.67 -9.94
C ILE A 454 -26.81 -9.68 -10.96
N LYS A 455 -27.11 -9.51 -12.25
CA LYS A 455 -26.57 -10.37 -13.34
C LYS A 455 -25.04 -10.41 -13.34
N GLU A 456 -24.38 -9.25 -13.28
CA GLU A 456 -22.93 -9.17 -13.21
C GLU A 456 -22.38 -9.89 -11.98
N ASN A 457 -23.01 -9.73 -10.83
CA ASN A 457 -22.64 -10.43 -9.61
C ASN A 457 -22.80 -11.95 -9.70
N LEU A 458 -23.84 -12.45 -10.36
CA LEU A 458 -24.07 -13.88 -10.58
C LEU A 458 -23.04 -14.46 -11.56
N ARG A 459 -22.73 -13.74 -12.66
CA ARG A 459 -21.75 -14.16 -13.67
C ARG A 459 -20.30 -14.28 -13.16
N TRP A 460 -20.02 -13.89 -11.93
CA TRP A 460 -18.77 -14.30 -11.28
C TRP A 460 -18.67 -15.83 -11.09
N GLY A 461 -19.78 -16.53 -11.08
CA GLY A 461 -19.80 -17.99 -11.07
C GLY A 461 -19.44 -18.58 -12.43
N ASP A 462 -20.07 -18.09 -13.50
CA ASP A 462 -19.80 -18.42 -14.90
C ASP A 462 -20.08 -17.19 -15.77
N GLU A 463 -19.02 -16.66 -16.41
CA GLU A 463 -19.06 -15.48 -17.25
C GLU A 463 -19.99 -15.63 -18.47
N ASN A 464 -20.10 -16.86 -19.00
CA ASN A 464 -20.87 -17.19 -20.20
C ASN A 464 -22.30 -17.66 -19.90
N ALA A 465 -22.73 -17.65 -18.64
CA ALA A 465 -24.07 -18.13 -18.27
C ALA A 465 -25.18 -17.33 -18.95
N THR A 466 -26.17 -18.05 -19.47
CA THR A 466 -27.36 -17.45 -20.07
C THR A 466 -28.29 -16.90 -19.00
N ASP A 467 -29.22 -16.03 -19.38
CA ASP A 467 -30.19 -15.46 -18.44
C ASP A 467 -31.11 -16.55 -17.85
N GLU A 468 -31.43 -17.59 -18.62
CA GLU A 468 -32.20 -18.75 -18.15
C GLU A 468 -31.45 -19.56 -17.09
N GLU A 469 -30.11 -19.71 -17.25
CA GLU A 469 -29.28 -20.36 -16.23
C GLU A 469 -29.22 -19.52 -14.95
N LEU A 470 -29.12 -18.18 -15.07
CA LEU A 470 -29.17 -17.28 -13.92
C LEU A 470 -30.51 -17.43 -13.17
N GLU A 471 -31.64 -17.43 -13.88
CA GLU A 471 -32.95 -17.63 -13.26
C GLU A 471 -33.05 -19.00 -12.58
N ARG A 472 -32.59 -20.07 -13.23
CA ARG A 472 -32.60 -21.40 -12.66
C ARG A 472 -31.88 -21.48 -11.33
N VAL A 473 -30.63 -21.00 -11.25
CA VAL A 473 -29.85 -21.05 -10.00
C VAL A 473 -30.43 -20.12 -8.94
N CYS A 474 -31.04 -18.99 -9.33
CA CYS A 474 -31.72 -18.10 -8.40
C CYS A 474 -33.00 -18.73 -7.81
N LYS A 475 -33.75 -19.54 -8.58
CA LYS A 475 -34.86 -20.34 -8.07
C LYS A 475 -34.37 -21.38 -7.06
N LEU A 476 -33.31 -22.10 -7.35
CA LEU A 476 -32.69 -23.07 -6.43
C LEU A 476 -32.24 -22.41 -5.12
N ALA A 477 -31.63 -21.23 -5.21
CA ALA A 477 -31.20 -20.45 -4.05
C ALA A 477 -32.34 -19.64 -3.39
N GLN A 478 -33.61 -19.80 -3.81
CA GLN A 478 -34.76 -19.04 -3.35
C GLN A 478 -34.54 -17.51 -3.48
N ALA A 479 -33.85 -17.08 -4.53
CA ALA A 479 -33.53 -15.68 -4.78
C ALA A 479 -34.43 -15.01 -5.84
N ASP A 480 -35.01 -15.77 -6.76
CA ASP A 480 -35.75 -15.27 -7.90
C ASP A 480 -36.93 -14.35 -7.50
N GLU A 481 -37.69 -14.74 -6.48
CA GLU A 481 -38.86 -14.00 -6.02
C GLU A 481 -38.52 -12.57 -5.58
N PHE A 482 -37.51 -12.41 -4.71
CA PHE A 482 -37.13 -11.07 -4.26
C PHE A 482 -36.42 -10.27 -5.36
N ILE A 483 -35.69 -10.91 -6.27
CA ILE A 483 -35.07 -10.22 -7.41
C ILE A 483 -36.13 -9.61 -8.30
N ARG A 484 -37.17 -10.37 -8.62
CA ARG A 484 -38.30 -9.89 -9.42
C ARG A 484 -39.15 -8.82 -8.72
N SER A 485 -39.06 -8.70 -7.40
CA SER A 485 -39.72 -7.63 -6.64
C SER A 485 -39.00 -6.28 -6.76
N PHE A 486 -37.77 -6.24 -7.20
CA PHE A 486 -37.08 -4.98 -7.49
C PHE A 486 -37.57 -4.35 -8.80
N PRO A 487 -37.58 -3.01 -8.90
CA PRO A 487 -38.05 -2.32 -10.12
C PRO A 487 -37.36 -2.78 -11.40
N ASP A 488 -36.02 -2.99 -11.32
CA ASP A 488 -35.16 -3.38 -12.45
C ASP A 488 -34.88 -4.90 -12.48
N GLY A 489 -35.49 -5.69 -11.61
CA GLY A 489 -35.33 -7.14 -11.53
C GLY A 489 -33.85 -7.54 -11.46
N TYR A 490 -33.41 -8.40 -12.37
CA TYR A 490 -32.02 -8.89 -12.45
C TYR A 490 -31.00 -7.80 -12.85
N ASP A 491 -31.43 -6.68 -13.42
CA ASP A 491 -30.58 -5.54 -13.78
C ASP A 491 -30.45 -4.52 -12.63
N THR A 492 -31.08 -4.81 -11.47
CA THR A 492 -30.94 -3.99 -10.26
C THR A 492 -29.48 -3.84 -9.87
N TYR A 493 -29.05 -2.59 -9.67
CA TYR A 493 -27.68 -2.26 -9.27
C TYR A 493 -27.43 -2.55 -7.80
N ILE A 494 -26.38 -3.28 -7.52
CA ILE A 494 -25.87 -3.59 -6.18
C ILE A 494 -24.75 -2.61 -5.85
N GLU A 495 -24.86 -1.92 -4.72
CA GLU A 495 -23.82 -1.05 -4.20
C GLU A 495 -22.63 -1.84 -3.65
N GLN A 496 -21.49 -1.17 -3.46
CA GLN A 496 -20.26 -1.78 -2.93
C GLN A 496 -20.52 -2.52 -1.61
N GLY A 497 -20.20 -3.82 -1.58
CA GLY A 497 -20.46 -4.69 -0.43
C GLY A 497 -21.93 -5.06 -0.24
N GLY A 498 -22.82 -4.70 -1.19
CA GLY A 498 -24.26 -5.00 -1.13
C GLY A 498 -24.98 -4.26 -0.01
N THR A 499 -24.66 -2.98 0.23
CA THR A 499 -25.27 -2.18 1.31
C THR A 499 -26.76 -1.95 1.13
N ASN A 500 -27.25 -2.04 -0.09
CA ASN A 500 -28.65 -1.86 -0.48
C ASN A 500 -29.47 -3.15 -0.51
N VAL A 501 -28.93 -4.29 -0.07
CA VAL A 501 -29.67 -5.56 0.06
C VAL A 501 -29.51 -6.15 1.46
N SER A 502 -30.53 -6.91 1.91
CA SER A 502 -30.52 -7.53 3.24
C SER A 502 -29.48 -8.65 3.35
N GLY A 503 -29.11 -9.04 4.59
CA GLY A 503 -28.17 -10.13 4.84
C GLY A 503 -28.60 -11.45 4.20
N GLY A 504 -29.87 -11.82 4.34
CA GLY A 504 -30.43 -13.04 3.72
C GLY A 504 -30.49 -12.98 2.19
N GLN A 505 -30.75 -11.80 1.60
CA GLN A 505 -30.68 -11.60 0.15
C GLN A 505 -29.24 -11.78 -0.35
N LYS A 506 -28.24 -11.18 0.33
CA LYS A 506 -26.80 -11.39 0.01
C LYS A 506 -26.42 -12.86 0.03
N GLN A 507 -26.83 -13.59 1.07
CA GLN A 507 -26.52 -15.01 1.21
C GLN A 507 -27.09 -15.81 0.03
N ARG A 508 -28.36 -15.61 -0.30
CA ARG A 508 -29.01 -16.29 -1.43
C ARG A 508 -28.36 -15.97 -2.77
N LEU A 509 -27.97 -14.72 -3.01
CA LEU A 509 -27.20 -14.35 -4.22
C LEU A 509 -25.82 -15.02 -4.27
N CYS A 510 -25.11 -15.12 -3.14
CA CYS A 510 -23.83 -15.82 -3.07
C CYS A 510 -23.97 -17.34 -3.28
N ILE A 511 -25.05 -17.95 -2.79
CA ILE A 511 -25.39 -19.35 -3.05
C ILE A 511 -25.69 -19.54 -4.55
N ALA A 512 -26.53 -18.70 -5.16
CA ALA A 512 -26.81 -18.76 -6.60
C ALA A 512 -25.54 -18.65 -7.44
N ARG A 513 -24.63 -17.72 -7.08
CA ARG A 513 -23.31 -17.56 -7.70
C ARG A 513 -22.47 -18.85 -7.63
N ALA A 514 -22.48 -19.53 -6.48
CA ALA A 514 -21.74 -20.78 -6.29
C ALA A 514 -22.32 -21.92 -7.11
N LEU A 515 -23.66 -22.03 -7.19
CA LEU A 515 -24.37 -23.05 -7.98
C LEU A 515 -24.14 -22.89 -9.48
N LEU A 516 -23.99 -21.66 -9.96
CA LEU A 516 -23.77 -21.37 -11.37
C LEU A 516 -22.49 -22.03 -11.91
N ARG A 517 -21.49 -22.27 -11.03
CA ARG A 517 -20.25 -23.00 -11.38
C ARG A 517 -20.47 -24.48 -11.66
N LYS A 518 -21.64 -25.06 -11.33
CA LYS A 518 -21.95 -26.50 -11.44
C LYS A 518 -20.85 -27.36 -10.76
N PRO A 519 -20.47 -27.07 -9.49
CA PRO A 519 -19.33 -27.67 -8.85
C PRO A 519 -19.56 -29.14 -8.48
N LYS A 520 -18.47 -29.92 -8.38
CA LYS A 520 -18.49 -31.27 -7.80
C LYS A 520 -18.61 -31.26 -6.27
N ILE A 521 -18.09 -30.19 -5.64
CA ILE A 521 -18.15 -29.99 -4.19
C ILE A 521 -18.68 -28.58 -3.92
N LEU A 522 -19.76 -28.46 -3.14
CA LEU A 522 -20.33 -27.20 -2.67
C LEU A 522 -20.14 -27.08 -1.16
N ILE A 523 -19.46 -26.03 -0.73
CA ILE A 523 -19.19 -25.74 0.67
C ILE A 523 -19.98 -24.48 1.08
N LEU A 524 -20.76 -24.61 2.15
CA LEU A 524 -21.58 -23.54 2.72
C LEU A 524 -21.09 -23.26 4.15
N ASP A 525 -20.31 -22.17 4.34
CA ASP A 525 -19.78 -21.79 5.65
C ASP A 525 -20.74 -20.78 6.33
N ASP A 526 -21.60 -21.31 7.20
CA ASP A 526 -22.63 -20.55 7.94
C ASP A 526 -23.50 -19.65 7.02
N SER A 527 -23.68 -20.11 5.76
CA SER A 527 -24.23 -19.32 4.67
C SER A 527 -25.75 -19.20 4.70
N THR A 528 -26.44 -19.82 5.65
CA THR A 528 -27.89 -19.75 5.82
C THR A 528 -28.30 -19.14 7.17
N SER A 529 -27.34 -18.65 7.95
CA SER A 529 -27.62 -18.10 9.28
C SER A 529 -28.51 -16.86 9.31
N ALA A 530 -28.45 -16.03 8.24
CA ALA A 530 -29.31 -14.85 8.07
C ALA A 530 -30.57 -15.14 7.22
N VAL A 531 -30.77 -16.38 6.81
CA VAL A 531 -31.98 -16.84 6.10
C VAL A 531 -32.95 -17.43 7.11
N ASP A 532 -34.24 -17.20 6.92
CA ASP A 532 -35.29 -17.79 7.78
C ASP A 532 -35.34 -19.32 7.60
N THR A 533 -35.86 -20.01 8.63
CA THR A 533 -35.84 -21.48 8.68
C THR A 533 -36.62 -22.13 7.54
N LYS A 534 -37.69 -21.50 7.06
CA LYS A 534 -38.49 -22.00 5.94
C LYS A 534 -37.74 -21.94 4.63
N THR A 535 -37.15 -20.81 4.33
CA THR A 535 -36.32 -20.61 3.13
C THR A 535 -35.05 -21.51 3.15
N ASP A 536 -34.39 -21.69 4.31
CA ASP A 536 -33.26 -22.62 4.45
C ASP A 536 -33.68 -24.09 4.15
N ALA A 537 -34.86 -24.52 4.62
CA ALA A 537 -35.38 -25.83 4.30
C ALA A 537 -35.67 -26.02 2.81
N LEU A 538 -36.25 -25.00 2.14
CA LEU A 538 -36.49 -25.02 0.69
C LEU A 538 -35.21 -25.09 -0.13
N ILE A 539 -34.18 -24.34 0.26
CA ILE A 539 -32.84 -24.40 -0.39
C ILE A 539 -32.28 -25.82 -0.27
N ARG A 540 -32.30 -26.43 0.92
CA ARG A 540 -31.81 -27.79 1.11
C ARG A 540 -32.60 -28.85 0.32
N HIS A 541 -33.92 -28.73 0.25
CA HIS A 541 -34.75 -29.59 -0.56
C HIS A 541 -34.37 -29.46 -2.06
N ALA A 542 -34.22 -28.25 -2.56
CA ALA A 542 -33.80 -28.01 -3.93
C ALA A 542 -32.41 -28.61 -4.21
N PHE A 543 -31.47 -28.56 -3.24
CA PHE A 543 -30.16 -29.21 -3.40
C PHE A 543 -30.22 -30.74 -3.47
N ALA A 544 -31.14 -31.35 -2.72
CA ALA A 544 -31.30 -32.80 -2.75
C ALA A 544 -31.88 -33.28 -4.09
N GLU A 545 -32.79 -32.52 -4.69
CA GLU A 545 -33.44 -32.89 -5.94
C GLU A 545 -32.63 -32.52 -7.19
N GLU A 546 -32.08 -31.31 -7.25
CA GLU A 546 -31.51 -30.72 -8.45
C GLU A 546 -29.99 -30.97 -8.61
N ILE A 547 -29.27 -31.19 -7.49
CA ILE A 547 -27.82 -31.43 -7.50
C ILE A 547 -27.44 -32.65 -6.63
N PRO A 548 -28.06 -33.84 -6.83
CA PRO A 548 -27.84 -35.00 -5.98
C PRO A 548 -26.38 -35.51 -6.03
N ASN A 549 -25.72 -35.38 -7.17
CA ASN A 549 -24.34 -35.86 -7.39
C ASN A 549 -23.26 -34.90 -6.85
N THR A 550 -23.62 -33.69 -6.44
CA THR A 550 -22.69 -32.73 -5.83
C THR A 550 -22.50 -33.05 -4.35
N THR A 551 -21.27 -33.20 -3.90
CA THR A 551 -20.93 -33.32 -2.48
C THR A 551 -21.18 -31.99 -1.78
N LYS A 552 -21.96 -31.99 -0.68
CA LYS A 552 -22.37 -30.80 0.02
C LYS A 552 -21.78 -30.79 1.44
N ILE A 553 -21.04 -29.73 1.80
CA ILE A 553 -20.54 -29.52 3.16
C ILE A 553 -21.22 -28.28 3.73
N ILE A 554 -21.97 -28.47 4.80
CA ILE A 554 -22.77 -27.42 5.44
C ILE A 554 -22.25 -27.18 6.84
N ILE A 555 -21.59 -26.05 7.05
CA ILE A 555 -21.29 -25.58 8.42
C ILE A 555 -22.51 -24.82 8.91
N ALA A 556 -23.05 -25.23 10.04
CA ALA A 556 -24.19 -24.57 10.64
C ALA A 556 -24.01 -24.43 12.17
N GLN A 557 -24.68 -23.43 12.72
CA GLN A 557 -24.82 -23.24 14.16
C GLN A 557 -26.09 -23.92 14.71
N ARG A 558 -27.07 -24.14 13.81
CA ARG A 558 -28.35 -24.79 14.15
C ARG A 558 -28.30 -26.26 13.77
N VAL A 559 -28.66 -27.13 14.70
CA VAL A 559 -28.74 -28.58 14.44
C VAL A 559 -29.77 -28.87 13.36
N SER A 560 -30.91 -28.16 13.34
CA SER A 560 -31.95 -28.29 12.33
C SER A 560 -31.49 -28.06 10.88
N SER A 561 -30.36 -27.38 10.68
CA SER A 561 -29.81 -27.17 9.34
C SER A 561 -29.00 -28.37 8.82
N VAL A 562 -28.62 -29.31 9.70
CA VAL A 562 -27.79 -30.46 9.35
C VAL A 562 -28.34 -31.81 9.82
N GLU A 563 -29.50 -31.83 10.50
CA GLU A 563 -30.08 -33.07 11.06
C GLU A 563 -30.42 -34.13 9.99
N HIS A 564 -30.67 -33.71 8.73
CA HIS A 564 -30.94 -34.59 7.60
C HIS A 564 -29.69 -34.91 6.76
N ALA A 565 -28.50 -34.48 7.21
CA ALA A 565 -27.26 -34.81 6.52
C ALA A 565 -26.93 -36.30 6.66
N ASP A 566 -26.32 -36.88 5.60
CA ASP A 566 -25.87 -38.27 5.61
C ASP A 566 -24.83 -38.52 6.69
N LYS A 567 -24.01 -37.51 6.97
CA LYS A 567 -22.97 -37.52 8.00
C LYS A 567 -22.91 -36.17 8.72
N ILE A 568 -22.79 -36.19 10.02
CA ILE A 568 -22.62 -35.00 10.86
C ILE A 568 -21.30 -35.15 11.61
N LEU A 569 -20.47 -34.11 11.54
CA LEU A 569 -19.20 -34.01 12.25
C LEU A 569 -19.33 -33.00 13.39
N ILE A 570 -18.85 -33.36 14.56
CA ILE A 570 -18.74 -32.44 15.70
C ILE A 570 -17.27 -32.10 15.90
N LEU A 571 -16.95 -30.81 15.71
CA LEU A 571 -15.60 -30.27 15.92
C LEU A 571 -15.53 -29.54 17.26
N ASP A 572 -14.50 -29.86 18.05
CA ASP A 572 -14.12 -29.11 19.23
C ASP A 572 -12.60 -29.04 19.37
N GLY A 573 -12.08 -27.86 19.75
CA GLY A 573 -10.63 -27.65 19.94
C GLY A 573 -9.75 -28.04 18.77
N GLY A 574 -10.27 -28.02 17.54
CA GLY A 574 -9.54 -28.38 16.30
C GLY A 574 -9.48 -29.89 16.04
N LYS A 575 -10.29 -30.71 16.71
CA LYS A 575 -10.42 -32.16 16.51
C LYS A 575 -11.84 -32.55 16.18
N ILE A 576 -12.02 -33.66 15.45
CA ILE A 576 -13.31 -34.32 15.28
C ILE A 576 -13.56 -35.19 16.51
N ILE A 577 -14.52 -34.81 17.35
CA ILE A 577 -14.85 -35.53 18.59
C ILE A 577 -15.96 -36.55 18.42
N ALA A 578 -16.81 -36.36 17.39
CA ALA A 578 -17.83 -37.37 17.03
C ALA A 578 -18.19 -37.24 15.55
N ASN A 579 -18.55 -38.34 14.90
CA ASN A 579 -19.11 -38.41 13.58
C ASN A 579 -20.19 -39.49 13.48
N GLY A 580 -21.20 -39.25 12.64
CA GLY A 580 -22.30 -40.17 12.42
C GLY A 580 -23.51 -39.45 11.83
N ASN A 581 -24.62 -40.15 11.62
CA ASN A 581 -25.89 -39.53 11.28
C ASN A 581 -26.63 -39.06 12.56
N HIS A 582 -27.74 -38.34 12.38
CA HIS A 582 -28.54 -37.82 13.50
C HIS A 582 -28.89 -38.86 14.54
N GLU A 583 -29.42 -40.03 14.10
CA GLU A 583 -29.84 -41.10 15.01
C GLU A 583 -28.68 -41.67 15.83
N THR A 584 -27.53 -41.85 15.19
CA THR A 584 -26.31 -42.36 15.83
C THR A 584 -25.80 -41.36 16.88
N LEU A 585 -25.70 -40.08 16.50
CA LEU A 585 -25.20 -39.03 17.39
C LEU A 585 -26.12 -38.75 18.58
N MET A 586 -27.41 -38.87 18.41
CA MET A 586 -28.38 -38.79 19.52
C MET A 586 -28.15 -39.85 20.58
N LYS A 587 -27.62 -41.04 20.18
CA LYS A 587 -27.32 -42.14 21.08
C LYS A 587 -25.90 -42.07 21.66
N THR A 588 -24.91 -41.64 20.87
CA THR A 588 -23.49 -41.77 21.18
C THR A 588 -22.81 -40.48 21.64
N SER A 589 -23.36 -39.32 21.31
CA SER A 589 -22.74 -38.01 21.61
C SER A 589 -23.62 -37.20 22.57
N GLU A 590 -23.15 -37.01 23.79
CA GLU A 590 -23.80 -36.17 24.78
C GLU A 590 -23.89 -34.72 24.34
N ILE A 591 -22.79 -34.16 23.78
CA ILE A 591 -22.73 -32.78 23.26
C ILE A 591 -23.76 -32.56 22.18
N TYR A 592 -23.93 -33.52 21.26
CA TYR A 592 -24.92 -33.39 20.19
C TYR A 592 -26.35 -33.39 20.72
N ARG A 593 -26.64 -34.31 21.62
CA ARG A 593 -27.96 -34.46 22.25
C ARG A 593 -28.34 -33.21 23.05
N GLU A 594 -27.44 -32.73 23.92
CA GLU A 594 -27.67 -31.49 24.67
C GLU A 594 -27.92 -30.28 23.77
N THR A 595 -27.11 -30.13 22.72
CA THR A 595 -27.25 -29.05 21.76
C THR A 595 -28.60 -29.12 21.03
N TYR A 596 -29.02 -30.31 20.59
CA TYR A 596 -30.29 -30.54 19.94
C TYR A 596 -31.47 -30.24 20.88
N GLU A 597 -31.45 -30.78 22.11
CA GLU A 597 -32.49 -30.55 23.11
C GLU A 597 -32.62 -29.06 23.47
N ALA A 598 -31.48 -28.38 23.71
CA ALA A 598 -31.48 -26.97 24.03
C ALA A 598 -32.10 -26.09 22.90
N GLN A 599 -31.81 -26.44 21.64
CA GLN A 599 -32.37 -25.72 20.49
C GLN A 599 -33.85 -26.08 20.20
N THR A 600 -34.31 -27.28 20.61
CA THR A 600 -35.70 -27.73 20.36
C THR A 600 -36.63 -27.27 21.50
N LYS A 601 -36.18 -27.34 22.76
CA LYS A 601 -36.95 -26.85 23.92
C LYS A 601 -37.23 -25.35 23.86
N GLY A 602 -36.29 -24.56 23.31
CA GLY A 602 -36.48 -23.12 23.06
C GLY A 602 -37.57 -22.79 22.04
N LYS A 603 -37.92 -23.71 21.14
CA LYS A 603 -39.04 -23.53 20.16
C LYS A 603 -40.39 -23.80 20.77
N THR A 604 -40.51 -24.74 21.70
CA THR A 604 -41.80 -25.14 22.33
C THR A 604 -42.29 -24.07 23.31
N SER A 605 -41.37 -23.40 24.00
CA SER A 605 -41.73 -22.28 24.90
C SER A 605 -42.14 -21.00 24.17
N GLN A 606 -41.61 -20.72 23.00
CA GLN A 606 -42.04 -19.55 22.20
C GLN A 606 -43.40 -19.76 21.47
N GLN A 607 -43.81 -21.00 21.20
CA GLN A 607 -45.11 -21.29 20.62
C GLN A 607 -46.22 -21.29 21.68
N SER A 608 -45.92 -21.51 22.95
CA SER A 608 -46.91 -21.45 24.05
C SER A 608 -47.16 -20.02 24.55
N GLU A 609 -46.25 -19.08 24.37
CA GLU A 609 -46.43 -17.65 24.73
C GLU A 609 -47.05 -16.79 23.61
N GLY A 610 -47.05 -17.25 22.36
CA GLY A 610 -47.66 -16.56 21.21
C GLY A 610 -49.11 -16.95 20.90
N GLY A 611 -49.72 -17.77 21.71
CA GLY A 611 -51.09 -18.26 21.56
C GLY A 611 -52.13 -17.59 22.46
N GLU A 612 -51.73 -16.64 23.33
CA GLU A 612 -52.63 -15.87 24.20
C GLU A 612 -52.26 -14.37 24.11
N ALA A 613 -52.55 -13.74 22.98
CA ALA A 613 -52.65 -12.29 22.88
C ALA A 613 -53.55 -11.90 21.68
#